data_d87002aae4c77d6d03a71afe984af768
#
_entry.id   d87002aae4c77d6d03a71afe984af768
#
_cell.length_a   1.000
_cell.length_b   1.000
_cell.length_c   1.000
_cell.angle_alpha   90.00
_cell.angle_beta   90.00
_cell.angle_gamma   90.00
#
_symmetry.space_group_name_H-M   'P 1'
#
loop_
_entity.id
_entity.type
_entity.pdbx_description
1 polymer ?
#
loop_
_entity_poly.entity_id
_entity_poly.type
_entity_poly.pdbx_seq_one_letter_code
_entity_poly.pdbx_strand_id
1 'polypeptide(L)'
;MSSSDAPEVADAIVVGSGPNGLAAAVTLARAGLSVHVIEGAATPGGGCRTEELTLPGFRHDVCSAVHPLAGASPFFTGTDLAAHGVRLLTPKVAFAQPLDGGRAAAAHGSVDETAAGLGPDGRAYRRLLGPLVRDVPFILPAILAPLRTVPGHPAAMSRFGLEGLLPASVLSRRFRGEQARALIAGAAAHTMLPLTAPLTSAFGLLFLMTAHSVGWPVVAGGSARLTDALVAEITSLGGRVETGRWVQTLDDLPQARAVLLDVSPRQFIALAGDRLPARERRALERFRYGPGVCKVDWALSGPVPWQAPACREAGTVHLGGTFAEVARSESDVAAGRHPEHPFCLVAQPGVVDPSRAPDGKQTLWGYCHVPSGSTVDMTDRIEAQIERFAPGFRDLILARSVRTAAEMEQHNPNYIGGDISGGAGTLRQTIFRPTLRWNPYRTALPGVYLCSASTPPGGGVHGMCGAWAARTALADLGVRQGP
;
A
#
# COMPACT_ATOMS: atom_id res chain seq x y z
N MET A 1 -12.80 23.12 -43.51
CA MET A 1 -11.58 23.65 -42.88
C MET A 1 -12.03 24.56 -41.73
N SER A 2 -11.46 24.40 -40.59
CA SER A 2 -11.62 25.12 -39.34
C SER A 2 -12.38 24.32 -38.29
N SER A 3 -11.73 23.26 -37.76
CA SER A 3 -11.96 22.82 -36.40
C SER A 3 -11.12 23.73 -35.52
N SER A 4 -11.76 24.53 -34.69
CA SER A 4 -11.11 25.34 -33.67
C SER A 4 -10.38 24.43 -32.67
N ASP A 5 -9.07 24.36 -32.71
CA ASP A 5 -8.17 23.82 -31.69
C ASP A 5 -8.12 24.78 -30.47
N ALA A 6 -9.27 25.15 -29.94
CA ALA A 6 -9.29 25.67 -28.57
C ALA A 6 -9.11 24.47 -27.65
N PRO A 7 -8.17 24.49 -26.69
CA PRO A 7 -8.01 23.39 -25.75
C PRO A 7 -9.35 23.21 -25.01
N GLU A 8 -9.93 22.03 -25.17
CA GLU A 8 -11.19 21.67 -24.51
C GLU A 8 -10.99 21.79 -23.00
N VAL A 9 -11.68 22.73 -22.37
CA VAL A 9 -11.56 23.01 -20.94
C VAL A 9 -12.14 21.83 -20.19
N ALA A 10 -11.30 21.02 -19.56
CA ALA A 10 -11.77 19.89 -18.77
C ALA A 10 -12.52 20.39 -17.53
N ASP A 11 -13.62 19.69 -17.14
CA ASP A 11 -14.30 19.99 -15.87
C ASP A 11 -13.38 19.74 -14.67
N ALA A 12 -12.56 18.71 -14.73
CA ALA A 12 -11.64 18.35 -13.67
C ALA A 12 -10.25 17.95 -14.18
N ILE A 13 -9.23 18.38 -13.45
CA ILE A 13 -7.84 17.96 -13.64
C ILE A 13 -7.42 17.12 -12.45
N VAL A 14 -6.73 16.02 -12.71
CA VAL A 14 -6.08 15.19 -11.70
C VAL A 14 -4.57 15.22 -11.95
N VAL A 15 -3.79 15.62 -10.96
CA VAL A 15 -2.33 15.62 -11.04
C VAL A 15 -1.79 14.40 -10.30
N GLY A 16 -1.11 13.54 -11.05
CA GLY A 16 -0.63 12.23 -10.60
C GLY A 16 -1.58 11.10 -10.97
N SER A 17 -1.01 10.03 -11.52
CA SER A 17 -1.71 8.82 -11.97
C SER A 17 -1.42 7.61 -11.09
N GLY A 18 -1.14 7.81 -9.80
CA GLY A 18 -1.13 6.74 -8.83
C GLY A 18 -2.53 6.13 -8.64
N PRO A 19 -2.66 5.00 -7.92
CA PRO A 19 -3.96 4.34 -7.72
C PRO A 19 -5.05 5.26 -7.18
N ASN A 20 -4.70 6.25 -6.35
CA ASN A 20 -5.65 7.21 -5.80
C ASN A 20 -6.03 8.29 -6.82
N GLY A 21 -5.07 8.83 -7.57
CA GLY A 21 -5.33 9.79 -8.65
C GLY A 21 -6.23 9.20 -9.73
N LEU A 22 -5.92 7.97 -10.18
CA LEU A 22 -6.77 7.26 -11.13
C LEU A 22 -8.16 6.93 -10.57
N ALA A 23 -8.25 6.55 -9.29
CA ALA A 23 -9.54 6.33 -8.64
C ALA A 23 -10.37 7.62 -8.55
N ALA A 24 -9.73 8.76 -8.30
CA ALA A 24 -10.39 10.05 -8.35
C ALA A 24 -10.91 10.35 -9.76
N ALA A 25 -10.08 10.16 -10.79
CA ALA A 25 -10.43 10.39 -12.18
C ALA A 25 -11.60 9.52 -12.64
N VAL A 26 -11.56 8.20 -12.35
CA VAL A 26 -12.68 7.29 -12.64
C VAL A 26 -13.96 7.74 -11.95
N THR A 27 -13.88 8.13 -10.67
CA THR A 27 -15.07 8.58 -9.90
C THR A 27 -15.69 9.83 -10.50
N LEU A 28 -14.87 10.79 -10.96
CA LEU A 28 -15.34 12.01 -11.61
C LEU A 28 -15.91 11.73 -13.01
N ALA A 29 -15.24 10.90 -13.81
CA ALA A 29 -15.68 10.53 -15.15
C ALA A 29 -17.00 9.75 -15.13
N ARG A 30 -17.18 8.82 -14.18
CA ARG A 30 -18.48 8.11 -13.96
C ARG A 30 -19.63 9.05 -13.60
N ALA A 31 -19.32 10.21 -13.00
CA ALA A 31 -20.32 11.26 -12.72
C ALA A 31 -20.57 12.19 -13.92
N GLY A 32 -19.99 11.91 -15.10
CA GLY A 32 -20.23 12.64 -16.34
C GLY A 32 -19.36 13.88 -16.53
N LEU A 33 -18.29 14.05 -15.75
CA LEU A 33 -17.35 15.17 -15.91
C LEU A 33 -16.29 14.80 -16.94
N SER A 34 -15.86 15.77 -17.76
CA SER A 34 -14.66 15.65 -18.57
C SER A 34 -13.42 15.73 -17.68
N VAL A 35 -12.56 14.69 -17.74
CA VAL A 35 -11.41 14.54 -16.83
C VAL A 35 -10.10 14.49 -17.61
N HIS A 36 -9.12 15.28 -17.18
CA HIS A 36 -7.75 15.23 -17.67
C HIS A 36 -6.80 14.85 -16.55
N VAL A 37 -6.15 13.68 -16.65
CA VAL A 37 -5.09 13.23 -15.75
C VAL A 37 -3.74 13.65 -16.30
N ILE A 38 -2.92 14.28 -15.49
CA ILE A 38 -1.56 14.73 -15.86
C ILE A 38 -0.55 13.98 -14.97
N GLU A 39 0.34 13.22 -15.60
CA GLU A 39 1.37 12.42 -14.95
C GLU A 39 2.78 12.90 -15.35
N GLY A 40 3.64 13.09 -14.35
CA GLY A 40 5.02 13.52 -14.57
C GLY A 40 5.92 12.44 -15.17
N ALA A 41 5.67 11.18 -14.83
CA ALA A 41 6.46 10.06 -15.32
C ALA A 41 6.05 9.66 -16.75
N ALA A 42 6.91 8.91 -17.44
CA ALA A 42 6.65 8.40 -18.79
C ALA A 42 5.51 7.37 -18.85
N THR A 43 5.23 6.70 -17.74
CA THR A 43 4.17 5.68 -17.60
C THR A 43 3.25 6.00 -16.42
N PRO A 44 1.95 5.74 -16.51
CA PRO A 44 1.05 5.90 -15.38
C PRO A 44 1.29 4.83 -14.33
N GLY A 45 0.70 4.98 -13.16
CA GLY A 45 0.61 3.93 -12.13
C GLY A 45 1.24 4.23 -10.80
N GLY A 46 2.08 5.25 -10.67
CA GLY A 46 2.70 5.59 -9.37
C GLY A 46 3.42 4.40 -8.75
N GLY A 47 2.96 3.93 -7.58
CA GLY A 47 3.49 2.74 -6.92
C GLY A 47 3.05 1.40 -7.51
N CYS A 48 2.12 1.38 -8.46
CA CYS A 48 1.62 0.17 -9.13
C CYS A 48 2.19 0.03 -10.55
N ARG A 49 3.48 0.23 -10.73
CA ARG A 49 4.18 -0.04 -11.98
C ARG A 49 4.82 -1.42 -11.96
N THR A 50 5.02 -2.00 -13.15
CA THR A 50 5.74 -3.26 -13.35
C THR A 50 6.75 -3.07 -14.46
N GLU A 51 8.01 -3.39 -14.19
CA GLU A 51 9.14 -3.12 -15.08
C GLU A 51 10.13 -4.29 -15.08
N GLU A 52 10.94 -4.40 -16.12
CA GLU A 52 12.07 -5.33 -16.19
C GLU A 52 13.29 -4.69 -15.50
N LEU A 53 13.30 -4.70 -14.16
CA LEU A 53 14.31 -3.99 -13.35
C LEU A 53 15.67 -4.70 -13.30
N THR A 54 15.73 -5.99 -13.65
CA THR A 54 16.94 -6.80 -13.54
C THR A 54 17.41 -7.30 -14.92
N LEU A 55 16.84 -8.37 -15.42
CA LEU A 55 17.16 -8.99 -16.70
C LEU A 55 15.93 -9.00 -17.61
N PRO A 56 16.11 -9.05 -18.93
CA PRO A 56 15.01 -9.19 -19.89
C PRO A 56 14.12 -10.39 -19.56
N GLY A 57 12.80 -10.19 -19.61
CA GLY A 57 11.80 -11.20 -19.30
C GLY A 57 11.48 -11.37 -17.80
N PHE A 58 12.20 -10.71 -16.89
CA PHE A 58 11.90 -10.69 -15.47
C PHE A 58 11.10 -9.45 -15.10
N ARG A 59 9.81 -9.60 -14.83
CA ARG A 59 8.86 -8.52 -14.55
C ARG A 59 8.71 -8.30 -13.04
N HIS A 60 9.21 -7.18 -12.57
CA HIS A 60 9.18 -6.78 -11.16
C HIS A 60 8.15 -5.69 -10.91
N ASP A 61 7.46 -5.78 -9.79
CA ASP A 61 6.61 -4.69 -9.32
C ASP A 61 7.49 -3.62 -8.66
N VAL A 62 7.39 -2.40 -9.18
CA VAL A 62 8.31 -1.30 -8.82
C VAL A 62 8.19 -0.91 -7.34
N CYS A 63 6.97 -0.92 -6.77
CA CYS A 63 6.76 -0.66 -5.35
C CYS A 63 5.73 -1.64 -4.77
N SER A 64 4.46 -1.60 -5.16
CA SER A 64 3.41 -2.46 -4.60
C SER A 64 3.31 -3.77 -5.38
N ALA A 65 3.48 -4.91 -4.72
CA ALA A 65 3.47 -6.24 -5.35
C ALA A 65 2.26 -7.10 -4.91
N VAL A 66 1.70 -6.84 -3.74
CA VAL A 66 0.62 -7.65 -3.15
C VAL A 66 -0.53 -6.74 -2.73
N HIS A 67 -1.76 -7.13 -3.05
CA HIS A 67 -2.91 -6.21 -3.06
C HIS A 67 -4.12 -6.67 -2.21
N PRO A 68 -3.94 -6.97 -0.89
CA PRO A 68 -5.06 -7.37 -0.03
C PRO A 68 -6.13 -6.27 0.07
N LEU A 69 -5.71 -4.99 0.11
CA LEU A 69 -6.64 -3.87 0.21
C LEU A 69 -7.36 -3.59 -1.11
N ALA A 70 -6.75 -3.83 -2.27
CA ALA A 70 -7.46 -3.72 -3.54
C ALA A 70 -8.56 -4.77 -3.65
N GLY A 71 -8.29 -6.02 -3.24
CA GLY A 71 -9.30 -7.08 -3.22
C GLY A 71 -10.50 -6.81 -2.29
N ALA A 72 -10.33 -5.91 -1.31
CA ALA A 72 -11.34 -5.60 -0.30
C ALA A 72 -11.93 -4.18 -0.40
N SER A 73 -11.35 -3.30 -1.22
CA SER A 73 -11.74 -1.90 -1.31
C SER A 73 -13.10 -1.72 -1.97
N PRO A 74 -14.00 -0.90 -1.40
CA PRO A 74 -15.27 -0.55 -2.07
C PRO A 74 -15.09 0.08 -3.45
N PHE A 75 -14.00 0.80 -3.71
CA PHE A 75 -13.72 1.36 -5.03
C PHE A 75 -13.42 0.25 -6.04
N PHE A 76 -12.45 -0.64 -5.74
CA PHE A 76 -12.05 -1.68 -6.68
C PHE A 76 -13.11 -2.79 -6.83
N THR A 77 -13.83 -3.14 -5.77
CA THR A 77 -14.94 -4.12 -5.87
C THR A 77 -16.14 -3.56 -6.63
N GLY A 78 -16.29 -2.23 -6.68
CA GLY A 78 -17.28 -1.53 -7.50
C GLY A 78 -16.79 -1.19 -8.92
N THR A 79 -15.59 -1.67 -9.30
CA THR A 79 -15.01 -1.50 -10.64
C THR A 79 -14.91 -2.85 -11.31
N ASP A 80 -15.43 -2.98 -12.54
CA ASP A 80 -15.33 -4.24 -13.30
C ASP A 80 -13.89 -4.40 -13.86
N LEU A 81 -12.98 -4.76 -12.96
CA LEU A 81 -11.59 -5.02 -13.30
C LEU A 81 -11.44 -6.16 -14.31
N ALA A 82 -12.35 -7.15 -14.28
CA ALA A 82 -12.31 -8.30 -15.18
C ALA A 82 -12.62 -7.89 -16.63
N ALA A 83 -13.55 -6.96 -16.84
CA ALA A 83 -13.83 -6.40 -18.17
C ALA A 83 -12.60 -5.73 -18.81
N HIS A 84 -11.68 -5.24 -17.99
CA HIS A 84 -10.40 -4.66 -18.43
C HIS A 84 -9.23 -5.68 -18.39
N GLY A 85 -9.52 -6.98 -18.27
CA GLY A 85 -8.55 -8.07 -18.32
C GLY A 85 -7.68 -8.23 -17.06
N VAL A 86 -8.02 -7.59 -15.95
CA VAL A 86 -7.31 -7.76 -14.68
C VAL A 86 -7.78 -9.05 -13.98
N ARG A 87 -6.84 -9.88 -13.59
CA ARG A 87 -7.08 -11.07 -12.77
C ARG A 87 -6.27 -11.00 -11.50
N LEU A 88 -6.94 -11.18 -10.36
CA LEU A 88 -6.30 -11.31 -9.06
C LEU A 88 -6.05 -12.79 -8.78
N LEU A 89 -4.79 -13.14 -8.54
CA LEU A 89 -4.34 -14.50 -8.25
C LEU A 89 -4.01 -14.61 -6.77
N THR A 90 -4.71 -15.48 -6.05
CA THR A 90 -4.55 -15.64 -4.60
C THR A 90 -3.70 -16.86 -4.29
N PRO A 91 -2.55 -16.72 -3.61
CA PRO A 91 -1.76 -17.84 -3.12
C PRO A 91 -2.52 -18.67 -2.07
N LYS A 92 -2.22 -19.96 -1.98
CA LYS A 92 -2.78 -20.86 -0.96
C LYS A 92 -2.47 -20.40 0.46
N VAL A 93 -1.27 -19.89 0.68
CA VAL A 93 -0.84 -19.24 1.91
C VAL A 93 -0.69 -17.74 1.62
N ALA A 94 -1.49 -16.91 2.25
CA ALA A 94 -1.47 -15.47 2.06
C ALA A 94 -0.09 -14.91 2.43
N PHE A 95 0.37 -15.19 3.64
CA PHE A 95 1.73 -14.92 4.08
C PHE A 95 2.21 -15.92 5.12
N ALA A 96 3.52 -16.10 5.20
CA ALA A 96 4.19 -16.95 6.18
C ALA A 96 5.27 -16.16 6.94
N GLN A 97 5.49 -16.55 8.19
CA GLN A 97 6.56 -16.04 9.05
C GLN A 97 7.46 -17.22 9.43
N PRO A 98 8.63 -17.40 8.80
CA PRO A 98 9.56 -18.45 9.16
C PRO A 98 10.20 -18.21 10.53
N LEU A 99 10.48 -19.30 11.19
CA LEU A 99 11.21 -19.41 12.47
C LEU A 99 12.38 -20.39 12.29
N ASP A 100 13.38 -20.28 13.15
CA ASP A 100 14.52 -21.21 13.11
C ASP A 100 14.09 -22.66 13.24
N GLY A 101 14.86 -23.57 12.65
CA GLY A 101 14.60 -25.01 12.68
C GLY A 101 13.52 -25.46 11.67
N GLY A 102 13.32 -24.74 10.58
CA GLY A 102 12.40 -25.12 9.49
C GLY A 102 10.92 -24.99 9.86
N ARG A 103 10.61 -24.31 10.96
CA ARG A 103 9.25 -23.98 11.40
C ARG A 103 8.75 -22.71 10.72
N ALA A 104 7.44 -22.55 10.64
CA ALA A 104 6.81 -21.29 10.24
C ALA A 104 5.43 -21.15 10.89
N ALA A 105 4.97 -19.91 11.01
CA ALA A 105 3.55 -19.60 11.15
C ALA A 105 3.03 -19.17 9.78
N ALA A 106 1.82 -19.61 9.41
CA ALA A 106 1.22 -19.35 8.10
C ALA A 106 -0.21 -18.82 8.25
N ALA A 107 -0.53 -17.77 7.50
CA ALA A 107 -1.88 -17.26 7.36
C ALA A 107 -2.50 -17.87 6.09
N HIS A 108 -3.45 -18.78 6.29
CA HIS A 108 -4.23 -19.43 5.22
C HIS A 108 -5.51 -18.64 4.92
N GLY A 109 -6.23 -19.03 3.88
CA GLY A 109 -7.50 -18.42 3.50
C GLY A 109 -8.62 -18.57 4.53
N SER A 110 -8.47 -19.44 5.54
CA SER A 110 -9.44 -19.59 6.63
C SER A 110 -8.80 -19.43 8.01
N VAL A 111 -9.62 -18.91 8.95
CA VAL A 111 -9.25 -18.82 10.36
C VAL A 111 -8.98 -20.20 10.96
N ASP A 112 -9.77 -21.20 10.57
CA ASP A 112 -9.65 -22.56 11.13
C ASP A 112 -8.38 -23.27 10.68
N GLU A 113 -8.02 -23.14 9.41
CA GLU A 113 -6.80 -23.71 8.86
C GLU A 113 -5.56 -23.07 9.50
N THR A 114 -5.52 -21.75 9.61
CA THR A 114 -4.45 -21.04 10.33
C THR A 114 -4.36 -21.47 11.77
N ALA A 115 -5.49 -21.53 12.47
CA ALA A 115 -5.53 -21.93 13.89
C ALA A 115 -5.06 -23.37 14.13
N ALA A 116 -5.31 -24.28 13.18
CA ALA A 116 -4.80 -25.66 13.27
C ALA A 116 -3.26 -25.72 13.29
N GLY A 117 -2.60 -24.83 12.53
CA GLY A 117 -1.15 -24.71 12.48
C GLY A 117 -0.51 -24.03 13.72
N LEU A 118 -1.31 -23.38 14.60
CA LEU A 118 -0.83 -22.64 15.77
C LEU A 118 -0.85 -23.46 17.08
N GLY A 119 -1.11 -24.76 17.00
CA GLY A 119 -1.08 -25.66 18.16
C GLY A 119 -1.96 -25.18 19.32
N PRO A 120 -1.41 -25.01 20.55
CA PRO A 120 -2.21 -24.63 21.72
C PRO A 120 -2.88 -23.26 21.60
N ASP A 121 -2.37 -22.38 20.75
CA ASP A 121 -2.92 -21.03 20.54
C ASP A 121 -4.07 -20.98 19.52
N GLY A 122 -4.35 -22.04 18.82
CA GLY A 122 -5.40 -22.09 17.81
C GLY A 122 -6.78 -21.68 18.35
N ARG A 123 -7.12 -22.06 19.61
CA ARG A 123 -8.37 -21.63 20.24
C ARG A 123 -8.41 -20.12 20.49
N ALA A 124 -7.31 -19.54 20.97
CA ALA A 124 -7.20 -18.10 21.21
C ALA A 124 -7.27 -17.33 19.91
N TYR A 125 -6.62 -17.83 18.86
CA TYR A 125 -6.66 -17.26 17.52
C TYR A 125 -8.09 -17.20 16.94
N ARG A 126 -8.83 -18.33 16.99
CA ARG A 126 -10.24 -18.38 16.55
C ARG A 126 -11.12 -17.40 17.31
N ARG A 127 -10.94 -17.28 18.62
CA ARG A 127 -11.70 -16.33 19.46
C ARG A 127 -11.45 -14.88 19.07
N LEU A 128 -10.22 -14.54 18.70
CA LEU A 128 -9.85 -13.19 18.29
C LEU A 128 -10.29 -12.90 16.85
N LEU A 129 -9.87 -13.72 15.91
CA LEU A 129 -10.04 -13.44 14.46
C LEU A 129 -11.42 -13.83 13.93
N GLY A 130 -12.03 -14.89 14.43
CA GLY A 130 -13.31 -15.40 13.89
C GLY A 130 -14.43 -14.35 13.87
N PRO A 131 -14.71 -13.62 14.98
CA PRO A 131 -15.66 -12.53 14.96
C PRO A 131 -15.29 -11.38 14.02
N LEU A 132 -14.01 -10.99 13.99
CA LEU A 132 -13.52 -9.90 13.15
C LEU A 132 -13.65 -10.22 11.66
N VAL A 133 -13.34 -11.46 11.26
CA VAL A 133 -13.47 -11.91 9.87
C VAL A 133 -14.93 -11.94 9.42
N ARG A 134 -15.86 -12.37 10.29
CA ARG A 134 -17.30 -12.28 9.98
C ARG A 134 -17.77 -10.84 9.80
N ASP A 135 -17.16 -9.92 10.52
CA ASP A 135 -17.52 -8.50 10.49
C ASP A 135 -16.76 -7.70 9.39
N VAL A 136 -15.89 -8.35 8.61
CA VAL A 136 -15.13 -7.72 7.50
C VAL A 136 -16.01 -6.86 6.57
N PRO A 137 -17.20 -7.30 6.11
CA PRO A 137 -18.05 -6.48 5.25
C PRO A 137 -18.48 -5.14 5.87
N PHE A 138 -18.41 -5.01 7.18
CA PHE A 138 -18.76 -3.80 7.91
C PHE A 138 -17.53 -3.00 8.35
N ILE A 139 -16.46 -3.69 8.74
CA ILE A 139 -15.23 -3.08 9.24
C ILE A 139 -14.44 -2.44 8.10
N LEU A 140 -14.20 -3.15 7.00
CA LEU A 140 -13.34 -2.65 5.92
C LEU A 140 -13.88 -1.36 5.27
N PRO A 141 -15.17 -1.25 4.88
CA PRO A 141 -15.69 0.01 4.37
C PRO A 141 -15.58 1.17 5.38
N ALA A 142 -15.73 0.88 6.67
CA ALA A 142 -15.66 1.91 7.71
C ALA A 142 -14.23 2.42 7.96
N ILE A 143 -13.23 1.53 7.99
CA ILE A 143 -11.81 1.95 8.15
C ILE A 143 -11.21 2.54 6.87
N LEU A 144 -11.77 2.19 5.70
CA LEU A 144 -11.41 2.77 4.40
C LEU A 144 -12.22 4.04 4.07
N ALA A 145 -12.93 4.59 5.05
CA ALA A 145 -13.60 5.88 4.98
C ALA A 145 -12.89 6.91 5.88
N PRO A 146 -13.18 8.21 5.72
CA PRO A 146 -12.76 9.20 6.70
C PRO A 146 -13.29 8.84 8.09
N LEU A 147 -12.43 8.87 9.12
CA LEU A 147 -12.78 8.45 10.49
C LEU A 147 -13.95 9.24 11.13
N ARG A 148 -14.42 10.32 10.49
CA ARG A 148 -15.59 11.11 10.89
C ARG A 148 -16.91 10.56 10.36
N THR A 149 -16.84 9.55 9.51
CA THR A 149 -18.05 8.85 9.04
C THR A 149 -18.57 7.98 10.18
N VAL A 150 -19.83 8.19 10.57
CA VAL A 150 -20.45 7.35 11.60
C VAL A 150 -20.54 5.92 11.07
N PRO A 151 -19.98 4.93 11.78
CA PRO A 151 -20.04 3.55 11.32
C PRO A 151 -21.48 3.03 11.30
N GLY A 152 -21.90 2.44 10.18
CA GLY A 152 -23.21 1.80 10.07
C GLY A 152 -23.39 0.60 11.01
N HIS A 153 -22.27 0.01 11.49
CA HIS A 153 -22.25 -1.14 12.39
C HIS A 153 -21.35 -0.89 13.62
N PRO A 154 -21.84 -0.12 14.63
CA PRO A 154 -21.06 0.29 15.78
C PRO A 154 -20.47 -0.90 16.58
N ALA A 155 -21.20 -2.00 16.70
CA ALA A 155 -20.74 -3.17 17.45
C ALA A 155 -19.51 -3.85 16.78
N ALA A 156 -19.50 -3.96 15.45
CA ALA A 156 -18.36 -4.49 14.69
C ALA A 156 -17.13 -3.57 14.85
N MET A 157 -17.35 -2.25 14.71
CA MET A 157 -16.28 -1.26 14.87
C MET A 157 -15.75 -1.19 16.30
N SER A 158 -16.60 -1.31 17.31
CA SER A 158 -16.16 -1.37 18.71
C SER A 158 -15.30 -2.60 18.97
N ARG A 159 -15.69 -3.77 18.43
CA ARG A 159 -14.91 -5.01 18.56
C ARG A 159 -13.54 -4.87 17.91
N PHE A 160 -13.47 -4.31 16.70
CA PHE A 160 -12.21 -4.05 16.03
C PHE A 160 -11.38 -2.98 16.77
N GLY A 161 -12.01 -1.88 17.19
CA GLY A 161 -11.34 -0.76 17.84
C GLY A 161 -10.73 -1.11 19.19
N LEU A 162 -11.44 -1.90 20.02
CA LEU A 162 -10.92 -2.34 21.34
C LEU A 162 -9.61 -3.12 21.21
N GLU A 163 -9.50 -3.96 20.18
CA GLU A 163 -8.30 -4.75 19.92
C GLU A 163 -7.27 -3.94 19.12
N GLY A 164 -7.73 -3.17 18.14
CA GLY A 164 -6.87 -2.42 17.22
C GLY A 164 -6.14 -1.25 17.87
N LEU A 165 -6.71 -0.62 18.90
CA LEU A 165 -6.04 0.47 19.62
C LEU A 165 -4.84 0.01 20.45
N LEU A 166 -4.78 -1.28 20.77
CA LEU A 166 -3.67 -1.85 21.54
C LEU A 166 -2.35 -1.81 20.74
N PRO A 167 -1.20 -1.72 21.42
CA PRO A 167 0.07 -2.12 20.87
C PRO A 167 0.09 -3.60 20.51
N ALA A 168 0.74 -3.99 19.41
CA ALA A 168 0.90 -5.39 19.03
C ALA A 168 1.63 -6.20 20.11
N SER A 169 2.55 -5.57 20.86
CA SER A 169 3.23 -6.16 22.01
C SER A 169 2.27 -6.55 23.14
N VAL A 170 1.15 -5.83 23.29
CA VAL A 170 0.10 -6.17 24.27
C VAL A 170 -0.80 -7.27 23.71
N LEU A 171 -1.27 -7.13 22.46
CA LEU A 171 -2.12 -8.12 21.81
C LEU A 171 -1.45 -9.51 21.77
N SER A 172 -0.15 -9.55 21.45
CA SER A 172 0.62 -10.80 21.35
C SER A 172 0.69 -11.59 22.65
N ARG A 173 0.50 -10.96 23.82
CA ARG A 173 0.50 -11.64 25.14
C ARG A 173 -0.67 -12.61 25.33
N ARG A 174 -1.69 -12.54 24.48
CA ARG A 174 -2.80 -13.51 24.46
C ARG A 174 -2.37 -14.90 23.97
N PHE A 175 -1.22 -14.98 23.33
CA PHE A 175 -0.65 -16.19 22.76
C PHE A 175 0.58 -16.64 23.55
N ARG A 176 0.70 -17.95 23.73
CA ARG A 176 1.80 -18.59 24.45
C ARG A 176 2.89 -19.05 23.51
N GLY A 177 2.50 -19.56 22.33
CA GLY A 177 3.40 -20.10 21.33
C GLY A 177 4.08 -18.99 20.52
N GLU A 178 5.30 -19.29 20.12
CA GLU A 178 6.12 -18.39 19.32
C GLU A 178 5.51 -18.11 17.93
N GLN A 179 4.92 -19.14 17.31
CA GLN A 179 4.32 -19.05 15.97
C GLN A 179 3.19 -18.02 15.91
N ALA A 180 2.22 -18.07 16.85
CA ALA A 180 1.12 -17.11 16.85
C ALA A 180 1.59 -15.67 17.11
N ARG A 181 2.58 -15.52 18.01
CA ARG A 181 3.18 -14.22 18.30
C ARG A 181 3.96 -13.66 17.11
N ALA A 182 4.75 -14.50 16.44
CA ALA A 182 5.51 -14.13 15.25
C ALA A 182 4.58 -13.71 14.12
N LEU A 183 3.50 -14.45 13.87
CA LEU A 183 2.50 -14.12 12.85
C LEU A 183 1.89 -12.72 13.06
N ILE A 184 1.58 -12.37 14.32
CA ILE A 184 1.09 -11.03 14.67
C ILE A 184 2.18 -9.98 14.46
N ALA A 185 3.44 -10.28 14.84
CA ALA A 185 4.54 -9.35 14.67
C ALA A 185 4.75 -8.98 13.20
N GLY A 186 4.83 -9.97 12.30
CA GLY A 186 5.01 -9.74 10.87
C GLY A 186 3.88 -8.91 10.27
N ALA A 187 2.62 -9.24 10.59
CA ALA A 187 1.48 -8.46 10.12
C ALA A 187 1.46 -7.02 10.70
N ALA A 188 1.82 -6.84 11.98
CA ALA A 188 1.84 -5.53 12.63
C ALA A 188 3.01 -4.64 12.18
N ALA A 189 4.13 -5.22 11.75
CA ALA A 189 5.30 -4.48 11.28
C ALA A 189 5.02 -3.64 10.01
N HIS A 190 3.97 -3.95 9.26
CA HIS A 190 3.50 -3.09 8.17
C HIS A 190 3.14 -1.66 8.59
N THR A 191 2.99 -1.39 9.90
CA THR A 191 2.81 -0.01 10.41
C THR A 191 4.06 0.84 10.28
N MET A 192 5.25 0.21 10.12
CA MET A 192 6.55 0.87 10.14
C MET A 192 6.77 1.67 11.45
N LEU A 193 6.22 1.16 12.56
CA LEU A 193 6.33 1.73 13.91
C LEU A 193 6.84 0.67 14.89
N PRO A 194 7.45 1.08 16.02
CA PRO A 194 7.73 0.15 17.11
C PRO A 194 6.48 -0.62 17.51
N LEU A 195 6.57 -1.94 17.66
CA LEU A 195 5.40 -2.79 17.99
C LEU A 195 4.81 -2.51 19.38
N THR A 196 5.44 -1.63 20.15
CA THR A 196 4.94 -1.07 21.43
C THR A 196 4.09 0.18 21.22
N ALA A 197 4.01 0.74 20.01
CA ALA A 197 3.18 1.90 19.72
C ALA A 197 1.69 1.52 19.63
N PRO A 198 0.78 2.43 20.04
CA PRO A 198 -0.65 2.26 19.83
C PRO A 198 -0.99 2.07 18.34
N LEU A 199 -2.11 1.42 18.03
CA LEU A 199 -2.63 1.10 16.69
C LEU A 199 -1.84 0.05 15.91
N THR A 200 -0.68 -0.41 16.37
CA THR A 200 0.06 -1.47 15.65
C THR A 200 -0.73 -2.77 15.58
N SER A 201 -1.62 -3.04 16.56
CA SER A 201 -2.58 -4.16 16.48
C SER A 201 -3.62 -3.96 15.38
N ALA A 202 -4.08 -2.74 15.10
CA ALA A 202 -5.09 -2.50 14.08
C ALA A 202 -4.60 -2.94 12.69
N PHE A 203 -3.35 -2.65 12.34
CA PHE A 203 -2.75 -3.10 11.10
C PHE A 203 -2.54 -4.62 11.08
N GLY A 204 -2.01 -5.19 12.16
CA GLY A 204 -1.88 -6.64 12.28
C GLY A 204 -3.21 -7.37 12.09
N LEU A 205 -4.28 -6.89 12.74
CA LEU A 205 -5.63 -7.44 12.60
C LEU A 205 -6.20 -7.21 11.20
N LEU A 206 -6.02 -6.03 10.61
CA LEU A 206 -6.45 -5.72 9.25
C LEU A 206 -5.86 -6.72 8.26
N PHE A 207 -4.57 -6.94 8.30
CA PHE A 207 -3.88 -7.83 7.37
C PHE A 207 -4.21 -9.31 7.61
N LEU A 208 -4.43 -9.72 8.85
CA LEU A 208 -4.93 -11.06 9.15
C LEU A 208 -6.40 -11.24 8.72
N MET A 209 -7.24 -10.23 8.93
CA MET A 209 -8.64 -10.25 8.45
C MET A 209 -8.71 -10.36 6.92
N THR A 210 -7.90 -9.58 6.20
CA THR A 210 -7.88 -9.67 4.72
C THR A 210 -7.32 -11.00 4.25
N ALA A 211 -6.32 -11.59 4.92
CA ALA A 211 -5.83 -12.93 4.60
C ALA A 211 -6.93 -13.99 4.65
N HIS A 212 -7.85 -13.88 5.64
CA HIS A 212 -8.94 -14.83 5.85
C HIS A 212 -10.25 -14.49 5.11
N SER A 213 -10.30 -13.40 4.38
CA SER A 213 -11.52 -12.98 3.65
C SER A 213 -11.31 -12.89 2.15
N VAL A 214 -10.35 -12.10 1.70
CA VAL A 214 -10.06 -11.87 0.27
C VAL A 214 -8.72 -12.47 -0.16
N GLY A 215 -7.92 -12.93 0.80
CA GLY A 215 -6.56 -13.38 0.58
C GLY A 215 -5.58 -12.21 0.40
N TRP A 216 -4.37 -12.54 -0.04
CA TRP A 216 -3.32 -11.58 -0.40
C TRP A 216 -2.98 -11.75 -1.88
N PRO A 217 -3.86 -11.29 -2.78
CA PRO A 217 -3.68 -11.51 -4.20
C PRO A 217 -2.53 -10.71 -4.78
N VAL A 218 -1.92 -11.28 -5.81
CA VAL A 218 -1.08 -10.56 -6.78
C VAL A 218 -1.87 -10.33 -8.06
N VAL A 219 -1.46 -9.34 -8.84
CA VAL A 219 -2.10 -9.06 -10.14
C VAL A 219 -1.38 -9.89 -11.22
N ALA A 220 -2.13 -10.66 -11.99
CA ALA A 220 -1.59 -11.44 -13.10
C ALA A 220 -0.87 -10.54 -14.11
N GLY A 221 0.39 -10.83 -14.40
CA GLY A 221 1.24 -10.04 -15.28
C GLY A 221 1.83 -8.77 -14.66
N GLY A 222 1.50 -8.45 -13.40
CA GLY A 222 2.07 -7.35 -12.64
C GLY A 222 1.08 -6.26 -12.21
N SER A 223 1.48 -5.50 -11.21
CA SER A 223 0.66 -4.44 -10.59
C SER A 223 0.23 -3.34 -11.56
N ALA A 224 0.99 -3.09 -12.63
CA ALA A 224 0.67 -2.13 -13.68
C ALA A 224 -0.70 -2.42 -14.32
N ARG A 225 -1.08 -3.70 -14.46
CA ARG A 225 -2.37 -4.08 -15.03
C ARG A 225 -3.57 -3.49 -14.29
N LEU A 226 -3.44 -3.27 -12.97
CA LEU A 226 -4.48 -2.64 -12.17
C LEU A 226 -4.68 -1.16 -12.58
N THR A 227 -3.60 -0.45 -12.80
CA THR A 227 -3.63 0.96 -13.21
C THR A 227 -3.94 1.12 -14.69
N ASP A 228 -3.48 0.21 -15.55
CA ASP A 228 -3.85 0.15 -16.97
C ASP A 228 -5.38 0.02 -17.14
N ALA A 229 -6.03 -0.80 -16.32
CA ALA A 229 -7.48 -0.95 -16.31
C ALA A 229 -8.21 0.36 -15.96
N LEU A 230 -7.71 1.09 -14.95
CA LEU A 230 -8.29 2.40 -14.60
C LEU A 230 -8.07 3.44 -15.70
N VAL A 231 -6.91 3.44 -16.37
CA VAL A 231 -6.64 4.30 -17.52
C VAL A 231 -7.59 3.96 -18.67
N ALA A 232 -7.79 2.68 -18.95
CA ALA A 232 -8.72 2.23 -20.00
C ALA A 232 -10.17 2.68 -19.68
N GLU A 233 -10.59 2.57 -18.44
CA GLU A 233 -11.90 3.02 -17.99
C GLU A 233 -12.07 4.54 -18.13
N ILE A 234 -11.08 5.34 -17.68
CA ILE A 234 -11.10 6.79 -17.85
C ILE A 234 -11.27 7.14 -19.33
N THR A 235 -10.50 6.50 -20.21
CA THR A 235 -10.54 6.73 -21.64
C THR A 235 -11.90 6.34 -22.25
N SER A 236 -12.47 5.21 -21.83
CA SER A 236 -13.80 4.76 -22.32
C SER A 236 -14.92 5.73 -21.93
N LEU A 237 -14.74 6.48 -20.84
CA LEU A 237 -15.65 7.51 -20.35
C LEU A 237 -15.37 8.91 -20.96
N GLY A 238 -14.46 9.01 -21.93
CA GLY A 238 -14.13 10.26 -22.61
C GLY A 238 -13.06 11.11 -21.91
N GLY A 239 -12.47 10.61 -20.82
CA GLY A 239 -11.34 11.27 -20.16
C GLY A 239 -10.02 10.98 -20.87
N ARG A 240 -8.98 11.76 -20.54
CA ARG A 240 -7.64 11.53 -21.08
C ARG A 240 -6.58 11.45 -20.01
N VAL A 241 -5.50 10.73 -20.30
CA VAL A 241 -4.31 10.61 -19.44
C VAL A 241 -3.10 11.07 -20.26
N GLU A 242 -2.42 12.10 -19.77
CA GLU A 242 -1.20 12.67 -20.35
C GLU A 242 -0.02 12.31 -19.46
N THR A 243 1.00 11.66 -20.02
CA THR A 243 2.22 11.25 -19.32
C THR A 243 3.42 12.09 -19.77
N GLY A 244 4.51 12.08 -18.98
CA GLY A 244 5.73 12.83 -19.29
C GLY A 244 5.59 14.34 -19.08
N ARG A 245 4.50 14.80 -18.46
CA ARG A 245 4.27 16.22 -18.16
C ARG A 245 4.38 16.49 -16.67
N TRP A 246 5.51 17.02 -16.26
CA TRP A 246 5.76 17.41 -14.90
C TRP A 246 5.14 18.77 -14.58
N VAL A 247 4.18 18.80 -13.66
CA VAL A 247 3.54 20.04 -13.18
C VAL A 247 4.44 20.63 -12.08
N GLN A 248 4.92 21.85 -12.28
CA GLN A 248 5.79 22.55 -11.34
C GLN A 248 5.00 23.50 -10.42
N THR A 249 3.97 24.14 -10.96
CA THR A 249 3.10 25.06 -10.24
C THR A 249 1.64 24.82 -10.60
N LEU A 250 0.72 25.29 -9.76
CA LEU A 250 -0.71 25.23 -10.09
C LEU A 250 -1.08 26.11 -11.29
N ASP A 251 -0.21 27.06 -11.66
CA ASP A 251 -0.44 27.94 -12.81
C ASP A 251 -0.08 27.27 -14.14
N ASP A 252 0.64 26.14 -14.13
CA ASP A 252 0.91 25.31 -15.31
C ASP A 252 -0.32 24.51 -15.77
N LEU A 253 -1.36 24.45 -14.92
CA LEU A 253 -2.56 23.69 -15.20
C LEU A 253 -3.54 24.46 -16.08
N PRO A 254 -4.21 23.81 -17.04
CA PRO A 254 -5.34 24.41 -17.72
C PRO A 254 -6.44 24.82 -16.73
N GLN A 255 -7.32 25.73 -17.15
CA GLN A 255 -8.47 26.08 -16.33
C GLN A 255 -9.39 24.87 -16.17
N ALA A 256 -9.83 24.63 -14.93
CA ALA A 256 -10.77 23.58 -14.59
C ALA A 256 -11.63 24.00 -13.38
N ARG A 257 -12.81 23.40 -13.25
CA ARG A 257 -13.72 23.62 -12.11
C ARG A 257 -13.21 22.94 -10.84
N ALA A 258 -12.47 21.83 -10.99
CA ALA A 258 -11.86 21.12 -9.88
C ALA A 258 -10.44 20.64 -10.25
N VAL A 259 -9.51 20.72 -9.30
CA VAL A 259 -8.14 20.18 -9.40
C VAL A 259 -7.90 19.23 -8.23
N LEU A 260 -7.66 17.96 -8.52
CA LEU A 260 -7.37 16.94 -7.53
C LEU A 260 -5.89 16.55 -7.60
N LEU A 261 -5.20 16.61 -6.48
CA LEU A 261 -3.75 16.43 -6.41
C LEU A 261 -3.41 15.10 -5.69
N ASP A 262 -2.94 14.12 -6.47
CA ASP A 262 -2.39 12.86 -5.92
C ASP A 262 -0.91 13.03 -5.57
N VAL A 263 -0.63 14.02 -4.74
CA VAL A 263 0.72 14.38 -4.30
C VAL A 263 0.82 14.47 -2.78
N SER A 264 2.04 14.34 -2.27
CA SER A 264 2.31 14.49 -0.84
C SER A 264 2.11 15.95 -0.37
N PRO A 265 1.89 16.20 0.94
CA PRO A 265 1.81 17.54 1.48
C PRO A 265 3.01 18.43 1.12
N ARG A 266 4.23 17.89 1.10
CA ARG A 266 5.44 18.63 0.69
C ARG A 266 5.37 19.07 -0.78
N GLN A 267 4.93 18.18 -1.67
CA GLN A 267 4.76 18.52 -3.08
C GLN A 267 3.63 19.53 -3.28
N PHE A 268 2.53 19.41 -2.54
CA PHE A 268 1.45 20.40 -2.60
C PHE A 268 1.92 21.78 -2.17
N ILE A 269 2.73 21.91 -1.11
CA ILE A 269 3.31 23.18 -0.70
C ILE A 269 4.15 23.79 -1.83
N ALA A 270 4.94 22.98 -2.53
CA ALA A 270 5.74 23.43 -3.66
C ALA A 270 4.86 23.88 -4.84
N LEU A 271 3.87 23.07 -5.24
CA LEU A 271 2.95 23.39 -6.34
C LEU A 271 2.11 24.65 -6.09
N ALA A 272 1.65 24.84 -4.86
CA ALA A 272 0.79 25.96 -4.50
C ALA A 272 1.57 27.28 -4.31
N GLY A 273 2.87 27.20 -4.05
CA GLY A 273 3.73 28.39 -3.89
C GLY A 273 3.13 29.41 -2.91
N ASP A 274 3.17 30.68 -3.28
CA ASP A 274 2.68 31.80 -2.45
C ASP A 274 1.15 31.89 -2.39
N ARG A 275 0.42 31.13 -3.24
CA ARG A 275 -1.04 31.04 -3.19
C ARG A 275 -1.54 30.36 -1.90
N LEU A 276 -0.68 29.55 -1.25
CA LEU A 276 -1.06 28.81 -0.06
C LEU A 276 -1.00 29.74 1.19
N PRO A 277 -2.15 29.94 1.90
CA PRO A 277 -2.14 30.75 3.11
C PRO A 277 -1.15 30.23 4.16
N ALA A 278 -0.43 31.13 4.82
CA ALA A 278 0.64 30.81 5.77
C ALA A 278 0.20 29.84 6.90
N ARG A 279 -1.08 29.91 7.32
CA ARG A 279 -1.64 29.01 8.34
C ARG A 279 -1.69 27.57 7.83
N GLU A 280 -2.12 27.38 6.58
CA GLU A 280 -2.22 26.03 5.98
C GLU A 280 -0.83 25.49 5.65
N ARG A 281 0.05 26.31 5.07
CA ARG A 281 1.45 25.94 4.85
C ARG A 281 2.08 25.39 6.13
N ARG A 282 2.00 26.12 7.25
CA ARG A 282 2.52 25.66 8.55
C ARG A 282 1.84 24.39 9.07
N ALA A 283 0.57 24.15 8.74
CA ALA A 283 -0.11 22.93 9.14
C ALA A 283 0.38 21.71 8.33
N LEU A 284 0.60 21.88 7.02
CA LEU A 284 1.13 20.85 6.12
C LEU A 284 2.63 20.57 6.41
N GLU A 285 3.44 21.57 6.75
CA GLU A 285 4.84 21.40 7.16
C GLU A 285 5.01 20.56 8.43
N ARG A 286 3.97 20.48 9.27
CA ARG A 286 3.95 19.61 10.46
C ARG A 286 3.60 18.18 10.15
N PHE A 287 3.22 17.87 8.91
CA PHE A 287 2.95 16.50 8.50
C PHE A 287 4.23 15.66 8.60
N ARG A 288 4.14 14.47 9.21
CA ARG A 288 5.29 13.61 9.43
C ARG A 288 5.23 12.44 8.48
N TYR A 289 6.35 12.20 7.82
CA TYR A 289 6.56 11.01 7.02
C TYR A 289 7.09 9.87 7.90
N GLY A 290 6.86 8.62 7.45
CA GLY A 290 7.32 7.44 8.13
C GLY A 290 8.80 7.14 7.89
N PRO A 291 9.28 6.00 8.39
CA PRO A 291 10.56 5.44 7.96
C PRO A 291 10.58 5.21 6.45
N GLY A 292 11.79 5.14 5.89
CA GLY A 292 12.00 4.75 4.51
C GLY A 292 12.11 3.23 4.36
N VAL A 293 12.20 2.78 3.10
CA VAL A 293 12.51 1.39 2.78
C VAL A 293 13.78 1.31 1.93
N CYS A 294 14.59 0.28 2.15
CA CYS A 294 15.57 -0.18 1.19
C CYS A 294 14.97 -1.39 0.47
N LYS A 295 14.76 -1.25 -0.83
CA LYS A 295 14.08 -2.23 -1.67
C LYS A 295 15.07 -2.96 -2.56
N VAL A 296 14.87 -4.25 -2.71
CA VAL A 296 15.68 -5.10 -3.63
C VAL A 296 14.73 -5.96 -4.47
N ASP A 297 15.06 -6.09 -5.74
CA ASP A 297 14.46 -7.01 -6.69
C ASP A 297 15.51 -8.00 -7.18
N TRP A 298 15.16 -9.28 -7.25
CA TRP A 298 16.05 -10.32 -7.72
C TRP A 298 15.48 -11.08 -8.90
N ALA A 299 16.31 -11.32 -9.92
CA ALA A 299 16.11 -12.38 -10.89
C ALA A 299 16.76 -13.65 -10.36
N LEU A 300 16.01 -14.74 -10.26
CA LEU A 300 16.47 -16.01 -9.70
C LEU A 300 16.45 -17.12 -10.75
N SER A 301 17.41 -18.03 -10.67
CA SER A 301 17.51 -19.24 -11.52
C SER A 301 16.47 -20.31 -11.19
N GLY A 302 15.77 -20.19 -10.05
CA GLY A 302 14.75 -21.12 -9.58
C GLY A 302 14.01 -20.59 -8.36
N PRO A 303 13.09 -21.39 -7.78
CA PRO A 303 12.33 -21.02 -6.60
C PRO A 303 13.20 -20.93 -5.36
N VAL A 304 12.85 -20.00 -4.44
CA VAL A 304 13.57 -19.83 -3.17
C VAL A 304 13.51 -21.12 -2.33
N PRO A 305 14.65 -21.66 -1.84
CA PRO A 305 14.74 -22.95 -1.19
C PRO A 305 14.35 -22.90 0.29
N TRP A 306 13.14 -22.38 0.58
CA TRP A 306 12.65 -22.26 1.96
C TRP A 306 12.69 -23.59 2.71
N GLN A 307 13.26 -23.61 3.91
CA GLN A 307 13.24 -24.78 4.79
C GLN A 307 11.82 -25.12 5.24
N ALA A 308 11.03 -24.10 5.62
CA ALA A 308 9.63 -24.29 6.03
C ALA A 308 8.71 -24.48 4.80
N PRO A 309 7.96 -25.60 4.71
CA PRO A 309 7.09 -25.88 3.55
C PRO A 309 6.04 -24.77 3.30
N ALA A 310 5.47 -24.19 4.36
CA ALA A 310 4.48 -23.13 4.24
C ALA A 310 5.02 -21.89 3.50
N CYS A 311 6.31 -21.57 3.63
CA CYS A 311 6.93 -20.45 2.92
C CYS A 311 7.03 -20.69 1.40
N ARG A 312 7.07 -21.94 0.96
CA ARG A 312 7.09 -22.29 -0.49
C ARG A 312 5.75 -22.04 -1.17
N GLU A 313 4.63 -22.12 -0.42
CA GLU A 313 3.28 -21.89 -0.90
C GLU A 313 2.79 -20.46 -0.63
N ALA A 314 3.57 -19.65 0.09
CA ALA A 314 3.19 -18.30 0.47
C ALA A 314 3.49 -17.30 -0.64
N GLY A 315 2.52 -16.41 -0.92
CA GLY A 315 2.75 -15.27 -1.82
C GLY A 315 3.67 -14.22 -1.20
N THR A 316 3.66 -14.11 0.14
CA THR A 316 4.48 -13.19 0.92
C THR A 316 5.15 -13.93 2.08
N VAL A 317 6.41 -13.59 2.35
CA VAL A 317 7.15 -14.10 3.50
C VAL A 317 7.65 -12.92 4.33
N HIS A 318 7.27 -12.89 5.61
CA HIS A 318 7.74 -11.92 6.58
C HIS A 318 8.98 -12.49 7.29
N LEU A 319 10.15 -11.94 7.00
CA LEU A 319 11.40 -12.35 7.64
C LEU A 319 11.67 -11.51 8.89
N GLY A 320 12.22 -12.11 9.90
CA GLY A 320 12.54 -11.46 11.16
C GLY A 320 12.47 -12.43 12.34
N GLY A 321 12.05 -13.68 12.11
CA GLY A 321 11.98 -14.71 13.12
C GLY A 321 10.91 -14.43 14.17
N THR A 322 11.30 -14.37 15.44
CA THR A 322 10.40 -14.22 16.59
C THR A 322 9.78 -12.82 16.70
N PHE A 323 8.72 -12.71 17.53
CA PHE A 323 8.14 -11.41 17.87
C PHE A 323 9.20 -10.42 18.41
N ALA A 324 10.11 -10.91 19.24
CA ALA A 324 11.12 -10.06 19.88
C ALA A 324 12.14 -9.52 18.87
N GLU A 325 12.52 -10.31 17.88
CA GLU A 325 13.44 -9.89 16.82
C GLU A 325 12.79 -8.84 15.90
N VAL A 326 11.55 -9.08 15.46
CA VAL A 326 10.79 -8.09 14.68
C VAL A 326 10.61 -6.78 15.47
N ALA A 327 10.22 -6.86 16.73
CA ALA A 327 10.04 -5.68 17.58
C ALA A 327 11.35 -4.90 17.78
N ARG A 328 12.49 -5.58 17.87
CA ARG A 328 13.81 -4.94 17.93
C ARG A 328 14.14 -4.22 16.65
N SER A 329 13.96 -4.87 15.50
CA SER A 329 14.18 -4.26 14.19
C SER A 329 13.40 -2.95 14.04
N GLU A 330 12.10 -2.97 14.31
CA GLU A 330 11.25 -1.76 14.21
C GLU A 330 11.65 -0.68 15.22
N SER A 331 12.11 -1.06 16.40
CA SER A 331 12.60 -0.12 17.42
C SER A 331 13.93 0.51 17.02
N ASP A 332 14.82 -0.23 16.36
CA ASP A 332 16.09 0.29 15.84
C ASP A 332 15.84 1.34 14.75
N VAL A 333 14.96 1.05 13.80
CA VAL A 333 14.57 2.00 12.75
C VAL A 333 13.98 3.28 13.36
N ALA A 334 13.07 3.15 14.31
CA ALA A 334 12.46 4.30 14.99
C ALA A 334 13.47 5.13 15.79
N ALA A 335 14.56 4.51 16.23
CA ALA A 335 15.68 5.20 16.91
C ALA A 335 16.74 5.73 15.92
N GLY A 336 16.48 5.72 14.61
CA GLY A 336 17.41 6.18 13.59
C GLY A 336 18.56 5.23 13.29
N ARG A 337 18.47 3.97 13.68
CA ARG A 337 19.51 2.94 13.44
C ARG A 337 19.11 1.98 12.34
N HIS A 338 20.09 1.44 11.63
CA HIS A 338 19.92 0.36 10.66
C HIS A 338 20.00 -0.98 11.38
N PRO A 339 18.92 -1.79 11.40
CA PRO A 339 18.95 -3.09 12.08
C PRO A 339 20.02 -4.01 11.50
N GLU A 340 20.72 -4.74 12.35
CA GLU A 340 21.65 -5.79 11.92
C GLU A 340 20.89 -6.98 11.32
N HIS A 341 19.74 -7.34 11.95
CA HIS A 341 18.84 -8.37 11.47
C HIS A 341 17.48 -7.73 11.17
N PRO A 342 17.31 -7.12 9.97
CA PRO A 342 16.10 -6.37 9.66
C PRO A 342 14.88 -7.27 9.57
N PHE A 343 13.72 -6.74 9.97
CA PHE A 343 12.46 -7.24 9.46
C PHE A 343 12.41 -6.98 7.95
N CYS A 344 12.11 -8.03 7.18
CA CYS A 344 11.96 -7.89 5.74
C CYS A 344 10.60 -8.43 5.30
N LEU A 345 9.97 -7.73 4.38
CA LEU A 345 8.82 -8.22 3.64
C LEU A 345 9.32 -8.69 2.27
N VAL A 346 9.02 -9.94 1.93
CA VAL A 346 9.42 -10.56 0.67
C VAL A 346 8.19 -11.07 -0.04
N ALA A 347 7.99 -10.70 -1.30
CA ALA A 347 6.91 -11.22 -2.16
C ALA A 347 7.50 -12.10 -3.28
N GLN A 348 6.85 -13.22 -3.51
CA GLN A 348 7.22 -14.20 -4.54
C GLN A 348 6.02 -14.45 -5.48
N PRO A 349 5.74 -13.51 -6.40
CA PRO A 349 4.56 -13.57 -7.26
C PRO A 349 4.54 -14.82 -8.14
N GLY A 350 5.71 -15.37 -8.49
CA GLY A 350 5.84 -16.58 -9.28
C GLY A 350 5.20 -17.84 -8.68
N VAL A 351 4.84 -17.82 -7.39
CA VAL A 351 4.09 -18.93 -6.75
C VAL A 351 2.73 -19.13 -7.41
N VAL A 352 2.10 -18.07 -7.91
CA VAL A 352 0.78 -18.12 -8.56
C VAL A 352 0.75 -17.52 -9.96
N ASP A 353 1.80 -16.78 -10.35
CA ASP A 353 1.91 -16.12 -11.65
C ASP A 353 3.24 -16.46 -12.35
N PRO A 354 3.29 -17.57 -13.10
CA PRO A 354 4.52 -17.97 -13.79
C PRO A 354 4.93 -17.00 -14.91
N SER A 355 4.06 -16.08 -15.34
CA SER A 355 4.37 -15.12 -16.40
C SER A 355 5.36 -14.03 -15.98
N ARG A 356 5.78 -14.01 -14.70
CA ARG A 356 6.67 -12.98 -14.14
C ARG A 356 8.15 -13.19 -14.47
N ALA A 357 8.53 -14.38 -14.92
CA ALA A 357 9.90 -14.73 -15.27
C ALA A 357 9.90 -15.77 -16.41
N PRO A 358 11.04 -15.96 -17.11
CA PRO A 358 11.21 -17.07 -18.05
C PRO A 358 11.01 -18.43 -17.38
N ASP A 359 10.68 -19.45 -18.17
CA ASP A 359 10.40 -20.81 -17.70
C ASP A 359 11.47 -21.34 -16.73
N GLY A 360 11.00 -21.90 -15.62
CA GLY A 360 11.84 -22.44 -14.55
C GLY A 360 12.53 -21.39 -13.67
N LYS A 361 12.44 -20.10 -14.01
CA LYS A 361 13.02 -18.99 -13.25
C LYS A 361 11.98 -18.28 -12.42
N GLN A 362 12.43 -17.38 -11.54
CA GLN A 362 11.56 -16.65 -10.62
C GLN A 362 11.98 -15.19 -10.46
N THR A 363 11.01 -14.31 -10.20
CA THR A 363 11.27 -13.01 -9.62
C THR A 363 11.06 -13.07 -8.12
N LEU A 364 11.89 -12.37 -7.37
CA LEU A 364 11.67 -12.09 -5.97
C LEU A 364 11.71 -10.57 -5.77
N TRP A 365 10.84 -10.06 -4.91
CA TRP A 365 10.75 -8.67 -4.53
C TRP A 365 10.80 -8.58 -3.02
N GLY A 366 11.55 -7.61 -2.46
CA GLY A 366 11.58 -7.45 -1.03
C GLY A 366 12.07 -6.08 -0.60
N TYR A 367 11.80 -5.74 0.66
CA TYR A 367 12.35 -4.56 1.32
C TYR A 367 12.52 -4.78 2.81
N CYS A 368 13.35 -3.95 3.42
CA CYS A 368 13.38 -3.74 4.86
C CYS A 368 13.13 -2.28 5.21
N HIS A 369 12.72 -2.03 6.45
CA HIS A 369 12.57 -0.67 6.97
C HIS A 369 13.94 -0.09 7.33
N VAL A 370 14.11 1.21 7.04
CA VAL A 370 15.33 1.98 7.34
C VAL A 370 14.96 3.38 7.83
N PRO A 371 15.86 4.11 8.50
CA PRO A 371 15.63 5.51 8.82
C PRO A 371 15.27 6.34 7.58
N SER A 372 14.38 7.32 7.74
CA SER A 372 13.94 8.20 6.66
C SER A 372 15.12 8.89 5.97
N GLY A 373 15.15 8.85 4.64
CA GLY A 373 16.21 9.43 3.81
C GLY A 373 17.53 8.66 3.80
N SER A 374 17.55 7.42 4.32
CA SER A 374 18.74 6.59 4.34
C SER A 374 19.31 6.35 2.93
N THR A 375 20.65 6.47 2.82
CA THR A 375 21.45 6.12 1.65
C THR A 375 22.15 4.78 1.80
N VAL A 376 21.90 4.06 2.90
CA VAL A 376 22.55 2.78 3.20
C VAL A 376 21.92 1.67 2.38
N ASP A 377 22.75 0.96 1.63
CA ASP A 377 22.36 -0.29 0.97
C ASP A 377 22.26 -1.41 2.02
N MET A 378 21.08 -1.99 2.15
CA MET A 378 20.79 -3.07 3.08
C MET A 378 20.76 -4.44 2.42
N THR A 379 21.18 -4.56 1.16
CA THR A 379 21.09 -5.81 0.37
C THR A 379 21.70 -7.00 1.09
N ASP A 380 22.93 -6.88 1.59
CA ASP A 380 23.60 -7.98 2.27
C ASP A 380 22.87 -8.46 3.53
N ARG A 381 22.26 -7.52 4.28
CA ARG A 381 21.50 -7.85 5.50
C ARG A 381 20.14 -8.48 5.14
N ILE A 382 19.49 -8.01 4.08
CA ILE A 382 18.23 -8.62 3.59
C ILE A 382 18.52 -10.05 3.09
N GLU A 383 19.57 -10.22 2.28
CA GLU A 383 19.97 -11.53 1.77
C GLU A 383 20.41 -12.49 2.89
N ALA A 384 21.08 -11.98 3.92
CA ALA A 384 21.41 -12.79 5.09
C ALA A 384 20.16 -13.27 5.84
N GLN A 385 19.12 -12.46 5.92
CA GLN A 385 17.84 -12.87 6.49
C GLN A 385 17.12 -13.90 5.63
N ILE A 386 17.18 -13.79 4.30
CA ILE A 386 16.62 -14.81 3.40
C ILE A 386 17.42 -16.12 3.55
N GLU A 387 18.75 -16.04 3.49
CA GLU A 387 19.65 -17.18 3.61
C GLU A 387 19.49 -17.95 4.94
N ARG A 388 19.19 -17.26 6.05
CA ARG A 388 18.90 -17.85 7.36
C ARG A 388 17.75 -18.88 7.28
N PHE A 389 16.72 -18.60 6.49
CA PHE A 389 15.52 -19.42 6.38
C PHE A 389 15.43 -20.21 5.08
N ALA A 390 16.29 -19.90 4.11
CA ALA A 390 16.38 -20.52 2.80
C ALA A 390 17.84 -20.69 2.38
N PRO A 391 18.60 -21.61 3.03
CA PRO A 391 19.99 -21.84 2.70
C PRO A 391 20.20 -22.17 1.23
N GLY A 392 21.19 -21.54 0.59
CA GLY A 392 21.48 -21.64 -0.84
C GLY A 392 20.72 -20.62 -1.69
N PHE A 393 20.00 -19.67 -1.08
CA PHE A 393 19.32 -18.60 -1.80
C PHE A 393 20.29 -17.77 -2.66
N ARG A 394 21.45 -17.41 -2.11
CA ARG A 394 22.43 -16.57 -2.80
C ARG A 394 22.96 -17.22 -4.10
N ASP A 395 23.03 -18.53 -4.15
CA ASP A 395 23.48 -19.28 -5.34
C ASP A 395 22.47 -19.22 -6.51
N LEU A 396 21.22 -18.85 -6.21
CA LEU A 396 20.17 -18.70 -7.22
C LEU A 396 20.13 -17.31 -7.87
N ILE A 397 20.86 -16.35 -7.35
CA ILE A 397 20.76 -14.95 -7.78
C ILE A 397 21.46 -14.76 -9.14
N LEU A 398 20.68 -14.40 -10.15
CA LEU A 398 21.19 -14.05 -11.49
C LEU A 398 21.50 -12.56 -11.60
N ALA A 399 20.65 -11.72 -11.04
CA ALA A 399 20.83 -10.26 -11.02
C ALA A 399 19.99 -9.62 -9.89
N ARG A 400 20.36 -8.38 -9.54
CA ARG A 400 19.70 -7.56 -8.53
C ARG A 400 19.41 -6.16 -9.09
N SER A 401 18.34 -5.54 -8.58
CA SER A 401 18.11 -4.10 -8.66
C SER A 401 17.82 -3.57 -7.26
N VAL A 402 18.55 -2.56 -6.83
CA VAL A 402 18.48 -2.02 -5.46
C VAL A 402 18.02 -0.57 -5.51
N ARG A 403 17.19 -0.17 -4.55
CA ARG A 403 16.87 1.23 -4.28
C ARG A 403 16.92 1.48 -2.78
N THR A 404 17.82 2.35 -2.37
CA THR A 404 17.87 2.91 -1.01
C THR A 404 16.67 3.84 -0.76
N ALA A 405 16.42 4.23 0.49
CA ALA A 405 15.31 5.15 0.79
C ALA A 405 15.46 6.50 0.08
N ALA A 406 16.68 7.02 -0.07
CA ALA A 406 16.94 8.24 -0.84
C ALA A 406 16.63 8.06 -2.33
N GLU A 407 16.98 6.92 -2.93
CA GLU A 407 16.68 6.60 -4.33
C GLU A 407 15.20 6.31 -4.56
N MET A 408 14.48 5.80 -3.56
CA MET A 408 13.02 5.68 -3.61
C MET A 408 12.35 7.06 -3.75
N GLU A 409 12.84 8.08 -3.01
CA GLU A 409 12.35 9.46 -3.15
C GLU A 409 12.72 10.05 -4.51
N GLN A 410 13.92 9.80 -5.03
CA GLN A 410 14.33 10.25 -6.38
C GLN A 410 13.46 9.63 -7.47
N HIS A 411 13.11 8.35 -7.33
CA HIS A 411 12.24 7.64 -8.27
C HIS A 411 10.79 8.16 -8.24
N ASN A 412 10.28 8.46 -7.06
CA ASN A 412 8.95 9.03 -6.87
C ASN A 412 8.99 10.11 -5.78
N PRO A 413 8.93 11.40 -6.14
CA PRO A 413 9.04 12.52 -5.20
C PRO A 413 7.95 12.57 -4.12
N ASN A 414 6.92 11.74 -4.23
CA ASN A 414 5.91 11.57 -3.16
C ASN A 414 6.36 10.59 -2.06
N TYR A 415 7.40 9.79 -2.29
CA TYR A 415 8.00 8.89 -1.29
C TYR A 415 9.04 9.62 -0.44
N ILE A 416 8.59 10.62 0.30
CA ILE A 416 9.44 11.51 1.09
C ILE A 416 10.28 10.71 2.08
N GLY A 417 11.61 10.79 1.97
CA GLY A 417 12.53 9.99 2.77
C GLY A 417 12.45 8.48 2.53
N GLY A 418 11.84 8.05 1.44
CA GLY A 418 11.58 6.64 1.12
C GLY A 418 10.33 6.06 1.78
N ASP A 419 9.47 6.90 2.38
CA ASP A 419 8.19 6.48 2.96
C ASP A 419 7.19 6.10 1.86
N ILE A 420 6.94 4.82 1.70
CA ILE A 420 5.99 4.26 0.74
C ILE A 420 4.53 4.25 1.25
N SER A 421 4.30 4.64 2.52
CA SER A 421 2.97 4.64 3.15
C SER A 421 2.25 5.99 3.03
N GLY A 422 2.93 7.04 2.53
CA GLY A 422 2.37 8.38 2.37
C GLY A 422 2.10 9.09 3.69
N GLY A 423 2.88 8.78 4.72
CA GLY A 423 2.87 9.42 6.03
C GLY A 423 2.87 8.47 7.21
N ALA A 424 3.48 8.87 8.32
CA ALA A 424 3.62 8.08 9.53
C ALA A 424 2.26 7.63 10.10
N GLY A 425 2.14 6.34 10.43
CA GLY A 425 0.94 5.71 10.99
C GLY A 425 0.65 6.01 12.46
N THR A 426 1.10 7.15 12.99
CA THR A 426 0.87 7.53 14.39
C THR A 426 -0.61 7.80 14.65
N LEU A 427 -1.09 7.53 15.88
CA LEU A 427 -2.49 7.72 16.29
C LEU A 427 -3.01 9.12 15.91
N ARG A 428 -2.23 10.17 16.26
CA ARG A 428 -2.61 11.55 15.94
C ARG A 428 -2.80 11.76 14.45
N GLN A 429 -1.85 11.27 13.63
CA GLN A 429 -1.87 11.51 12.19
C GLN A 429 -2.89 10.63 11.47
N THR A 430 -3.16 9.42 11.97
CA THR A 430 -4.23 8.57 11.45
C THR A 430 -5.60 9.28 11.57
N ILE A 431 -5.82 10.06 12.66
CA ILE A 431 -7.08 10.78 12.87
C ILE A 431 -7.11 12.11 12.12
N PHE A 432 -5.97 12.82 12.02
CA PHE A 432 -5.91 14.23 11.59
C PHE A 432 -5.00 14.45 10.37
N ARG A 433 -5.01 13.53 9.42
CA ARG A 433 -4.20 13.67 8.19
C ARG A 433 -4.96 14.36 7.04
N PRO A 434 -4.31 15.14 6.17
CA PRO A 434 -2.96 15.65 6.34
C PRO A 434 -2.91 16.84 7.32
N THR A 435 -4.07 17.46 7.59
CA THR A 435 -4.23 18.58 8.52
C THR A 435 -5.50 18.42 9.34
N LEU A 436 -5.63 19.19 10.42
CA LEU A 436 -6.87 19.23 11.24
C LEU A 436 -7.96 20.02 10.50
N ARG A 437 -8.70 19.35 9.62
CA ARG A 437 -9.86 19.86 8.90
C ARG A 437 -11.06 18.94 9.04
N TRP A 438 -12.27 19.50 9.00
CA TRP A 438 -13.50 18.68 8.99
C TRP A 438 -13.58 17.80 7.74
N ASN A 439 -13.33 18.38 6.56
CA ASN A 439 -13.15 17.62 5.34
C ASN A 439 -11.65 17.61 5.01
N PRO A 440 -10.95 16.46 5.11
CA PRO A 440 -9.51 16.38 4.98
C PRO A 440 -9.01 16.46 3.54
N TYR A 441 -9.91 16.39 2.56
CA TYR A 441 -9.56 16.45 1.13
C TYR A 441 -9.53 17.88 0.60
N ARG A 442 -10.32 18.80 1.19
CA ARG A 442 -10.31 20.21 0.80
C ARG A 442 -9.05 20.92 1.26
N THR A 443 -8.53 21.79 0.40
CA THR A 443 -7.45 22.72 0.74
C THR A 443 -8.00 24.11 1.07
N ALA A 444 -7.14 25.10 1.37
CA ALA A 444 -7.54 26.49 1.48
C ALA A 444 -7.76 27.17 0.12
N LEU A 445 -7.33 26.52 -0.96
CA LEU A 445 -7.52 27.01 -2.32
C LEU A 445 -8.87 26.49 -2.85
N PRO A 446 -9.82 27.38 -3.19
CA PRO A 446 -11.10 26.95 -3.74
C PRO A 446 -10.93 26.07 -4.98
N GLY A 447 -11.69 24.98 -5.07
CA GLY A 447 -11.63 24.04 -6.19
C GLY A 447 -10.37 23.13 -6.21
N VAL A 448 -9.47 23.22 -5.22
CA VAL A 448 -8.27 22.38 -5.13
C VAL A 448 -8.39 21.39 -3.98
N TYR A 449 -8.16 20.10 -4.28
CA TYR A 449 -8.33 18.98 -3.35
C TYR A 449 -7.06 18.12 -3.29
N LEU A 450 -6.77 17.54 -2.14
CA LEU A 450 -5.75 16.50 -1.99
C LEU A 450 -6.42 15.12 -2.03
N CYS A 451 -5.85 14.19 -2.80
CA CYS A 451 -6.40 12.84 -2.98
C CYS A 451 -5.38 11.72 -2.81
N SER A 452 -4.15 12.05 -2.38
CA SER A 452 -3.06 11.08 -2.21
C SER A 452 -3.19 10.23 -0.94
N ALA A 453 -2.30 9.24 -0.79
CA ALA A 453 -2.16 8.42 0.41
C ALA A 453 -1.88 9.23 1.68
N SER A 454 -1.53 10.52 1.58
CA SER A 454 -1.41 11.42 2.72
C SER A 454 -2.76 11.91 3.27
N THR A 455 -3.89 11.61 2.59
CA THR A 455 -5.25 11.84 3.07
C THR A 455 -5.86 10.56 3.65
N PRO A 456 -6.97 10.61 4.42
CA PRO A 456 -7.66 9.39 4.84
C PRO A 456 -8.14 8.53 3.65
N PRO A 457 -8.16 7.22 3.77
CA PRO A 457 -7.79 6.41 4.94
C PRO A 457 -6.27 6.21 5.11
N GLY A 458 -5.44 6.60 4.18
CA GLY A 458 -3.99 6.48 4.27
C GLY A 458 -3.35 5.64 3.19
N GLY A 459 -2.19 5.03 3.51
CA GLY A 459 -1.42 4.21 2.58
C GLY A 459 -2.07 2.89 2.22
N GLY A 460 -1.70 2.38 1.06
CA GLY A 460 -2.18 1.13 0.49
C GLY A 460 -2.86 1.30 -0.87
N VAL A 461 -2.89 0.22 -1.65
CA VAL A 461 -3.56 0.22 -2.95
C VAL A 461 -5.04 -0.11 -2.74
N HIS A 462 -5.84 0.91 -2.52
CA HIS A 462 -7.30 0.79 -2.30
C HIS A 462 -8.12 1.84 -3.06
N GLY A 463 -7.49 2.90 -3.63
CA GLY A 463 -8.17 3.95 -4.39
C GLY A 463 -9.10 4.87 -3.58
N MET A 464 -9.29 4.58 -2.29
CA MET A 464 -10.32 5.27 -1.49
C MET A 464 -9.98 6.73 -1.16
N CYS A 465 -8.69 7.10 -1.05
CA CYS A 465 -8.31 8.51 -0.89
C CYS A 465 -8.81 9.33 -2.08
N GLY A 466 -8.59 8.82 -3.29
CA GLY A 466 -9.06 9.43 -4.54
C GLY A 466 -10.58 9.46 -4.65
N ALA A 467 -11.23 8.35 -4.41
CA ALA A 467 -12.69 8.25 -4.49
C ALA A 467 -13.41 9.21 -3.52
N TRP A 468 -12.92 9.33 -2.28
CA TRP A 468 -13.49 10.27 -1.32
C TRP A 468 -13.21 11.74 -1.65
N ALA A 469 -12.01 12.05 -2.18
CA ALA A 469 -11.67 13.39 -2.66
C ALA A 469 -12.58 13.79 -3.84
N ALA A 470 -12.77 12.88 -4.81
CA ALA A 470 -13.65 13.09 -5.95
C ALA A 470 -15.11 13.31 -5.52
N ARG A 471 -15.63 12.50 -4.60
CA ARG A 471 -16.97 12.70 -4.03
C ARG A 471 -17.11 14.08 -3.35
N THR A 472 -16.05 14.54 -2.68
CA THR A 472 -16.03 15.89 -2.11
C THR A 472 -16.11 16.96 -3.19
N ALA A 473 -15.30 16.83 -4.26
CA ALA A 473 -15.32 17.77 -5.38
C ALA A 473 -16.68 17.78 -6.08
N LEU A 474 -17.29 16.62 -6.33
CA LEU A 474 -18.64 16.52 -6.92
C LEU A 474 -19.69 17.22 -6.08
N ALA A 475 -19.66 17.03 -4.75
CA ALA A 475 -20.59 17.71 -3.85
C ALA A 475 -20.42 19.24 -3.89
N ASP A 476 -19.18 19.74 -3.95
CA ASP A 476 -18.88 21.19 -4.05
C ASP A 476 -19.29 21.78 -5.40
N LEU A 477 -19.23 20.98 -6.46
CA LEU A 477 -19.69 21.35 -7.82
C LEU A 477 -21.22 21.25 -7.99
N GLY A 478 -21.96 20.74 -7.00
CA GLY A 478 -23.40 20.49 -7.09
C GLY A 478 -23.78 19.35 -8.03
N VAL A 479 -22.83 18.46 -8.39
CA VAL A 479 -23.08 17.31 -9.26
C VAL A 479 -23.63 16.17 -8.43
N ARG A 480 -24.83 15.68 -8.75
CA ARG A 480 -25.42 14.50 -8.11
C ARG A 480 -24.68 13.25 -8.57
N GLN A 481 -24.27 12.42 -7.62
CA GLN A 481 -23.83 11.06 -7.94
C GLN A 481 -25.10 10.25 -8.28
N GLY A 482 -25.09 9.54 -9.41
CA GLY A 482 -26.10 8.54 -9.69
C GLY A 482 -26.09 7.45 -8.59
N PRO A 483 -27.19 6.70 -8.42
CA PRO A 483 -27.33 5.65 -7.42
C PRO A 483 -26.28 4.54 -7.56
#